data_5741a3ec65f88dfe0978d505498fc099
#
_entry.id   5741a3ec65f88dfe0978d505498fc099
#
_cell.length_a   1.000
_cell.length_b   1.000
_cell.length_c   1.000
_cell.angle_alpha   90.00
_cell.angle_beta   90.00
_cell.angle_gamma   90.00
#
_symmetry.space_group_name_H-M   'P 1'
#
loop_
_entity.id
_entity.type
_entity.pdbx_description
1 polymer ?
#
loop_
_entity_poly.entity_id
_entity_poly.type
_entity_poly.pdbx_seq_one_letter_code
_entity_poly.pdbx_strand_id
1 'polypeptide(L)'
;MAKSTAKRRPLVGLIMGSQSDWTTMRHAAETLKALGVPFEARIISAHRTPKRMMAYASAAKGRGLKVIVAGAGGAAHLPGMTASLTPLPVLGVPVESAALKGQDSLLSIVQMPAGIPVGTLAIGRAGAVNAALLAASIVGLGDAKIMAALERWRARQTGAVAHAPADTPAVPHR
;
A
#
# COMPACT_ATOMS: atom_id res chain seq x y z
N MET A 1 35.68 -8.75 7.86
CA MET A 1 34.91 -7.61 8.43
C MET A 1 33.56 -7.52 7.75
N ALA A 2 32.49 -7.97 8.40
CA ALA A 2 31.14 -7.89 7.87
C ALA A 2 30.68 -6.42 7.89
N LYS A 3 30.41 -5.82 6.72
CA LYS A 3 29.80 -4.49 6.63
C LYS A 3 28.41 -4.57 7.27
N SER A 4 28.24 -3.96 8.44
CA SER A 4 26.94 -3.70 9.06
C SER A 4 26.11 -2.89 8.05
N THR A 5 25.14 -3.53 7.40
CA THR A 5 24.14 -2.83 6.59
C THR A 5 23.22 -2.09 7.54
N ALA A 6 23.53 -0.83 7.82
CA ALA A 6 22.63 0.04 8.57
C ALA A 6 21.25 -0.02 7.91
N LYS A 7 20.27 -0.52 8.66
CA LYS A 7 18.89 -0.69 8.19
C LYS A 7 18.36 0.68 7.78
N ARG A 8 18.16 0.92 6.47
CA ARG A 8 17.67 2.21 5.96
C ARG A 8 16.36 2.58 6.68
N ARG A 9 16.22 3.85 7.06
CA ARG A 9 14.97 4.33 7.69
C ARG A 9 13.79 4.07 6.74
N PRO A 10 12.63 3.60 7.24
CA PRO A 10 11.47 3.35 6.40
C PRO A 10 10.95 4.67 5.78
N LEU A 11 10.64 4.61 4.49
CA LEU A 11 10.03 5.71 3.74
C LEU A 11 8.53 5.49 3.53
N VAL A 12 8.09 4.22 3.59
CA VAL A 12 6.68 3.83 3.45
C VAL A 12 6.21 3.16 4.73
N GLY A 13 5.09 3.61 5.27
CA GLY A 13 4.36 2.93 6.33
C GLY A 13 3.30 2.01 5.73
N LEU A 14 3.43 0.70 5.90
CA LEU A 14 2.43 -0.29 5.50
C LEU A 14 1.64 -0.70 6.74
N ILE A 15 0.38 -0.27 6.85
CA ILE A 15 -0.47 -0.52 8.01
C ILE A 15 -1.73 -1.30 7.63
N MET A 16 -2.25 -2.08 8.58
CA MET A 16 -3.45 -2.89 8.38
C MET A 16 -4.20 -3.11 9.68
N GLY A 17 -5.52 -3.34 9.59
CA GLY A 17 -6.40 -3.46 10.75
C GLY A 17 -6.23 -4.73 11.58
N SER A 18 -5.77 -5.82 10.93
CA SER A 18 -5.61 -7.12 11.58
C SER A 18 -4.59 -8.01 10.86
N GLN A 19 -4.25 -9.14 11.48
CA GLN A 19 -3.40 -10.16 10.87
C GLN A 19 -4.05 -10.79 9.62
N SER A 20 -5.38 -10.88 9.56
CA SER A 20 -6.09 -11.42 8.39
C SER A 20 -5.87 -10.59 7.13
N ASP A 21 -5.67 -9.27 7.26
CA ASP A 21 -5.42 -8.40 6.12
C ASP A 21 -4.05 -8.64 5.48
N TRP A 22 -3.16 -9.32 6.20
CA TRP A 22 -1.81 -9.63 5.71
C TRP A 22 -1.81 -10.48 4.44
N THR A 23 -2.80 -11.35 4.25
CA THR A 23 -2.94 -12.13 3.01
C THR A 23 -3.01 -11.24 1.77
N THR A 24 -3.62 -10.07 1.88
CA THR A 24 -3.66 -9.04 0.83
C THR A 24 -2.43 -8.13 0.90
N MET A 25 -2.12 -7.59 2.09
CA MET A 25 -1.11 -6.55 2.23
C MET A 25 0.33 -7.03 2.05
N ARG A 26 0.60 -8.34 2.18
CA ARG A 26 1.91 -8.91 1.85
C ARG A 26 2.32 -8.64 0.40
N HIS A 27 1.38 -8.54 -0.54
CA HIS A 27 1.68 -8.22 -1.94
C HIS A 27 2.22 -6.80 -2.10
N ALA A 28 1.75 -5.85 -1.29
CA ALA A 28 2.37 -4.52 -1.23
C ALA A 28 3.80 -4.59 -0.66
N ALA A 29 4.01 -5.35 0.41
CA ALA A 29 5.33 -5.53 1.02
C ALA A 29 6.33 -6.18 0.05
N GLU A 30 5.92 -7.23 -0.66
CA GLU A 30 6.73 -7.92 -1.68
C GLU A 30 7.09 -6.98 -2.83
N THR A 31 6.14 -6.17 -3.30
CA THR A 31 6.35 -5.18 -4.36
C THR A 31 7.32 -4.08 -3.92
N LEU A 32 7.14 -3.50 -2.73
CA LEU A 32 8.05 -2.50 -2.17
C LEU A 32 9.48 -3.07 -2.03
N LYS A 33 9.59 -4.32 -1.56
CA LYS A 33 10.89 -5.02 -1.43
C LYS A 33 11.55 -5.21 -2.80
N ALA A 34 10.80 -5.63 -3.82
CA ALA A 34 11.30 -5.84 -5.18
C ALA A 34 11.80 -4.53 -5.82
N LEU A 35 11.18 -3.39 -5.47
CA LEU A 35 11.58 -2.06 -5.91
C LEU A 35 12.70 -1.43 -5.06
N GLY A 36 13.13 -2.10 -3.98
CA GLY A 36 14.16 -1.56 -3.07
C GLY A 36 13.66 -0.38 -2.22
N VAL A 37 12.36 -0.22 -2.05
CA VAL A 37 11.76 0.84 -1.22
C VAL A 37 11.80 0.43 0.24
N PRO A 38 12.46 1.19 1.13
CA PRO A 38 12.45 0.91 2.56
C PRO A 38 11.06 1.13 3.16
N PHE A 39 10.53 0.14 3.85
CA PHE A 39 9.22 0.21 4.49
C PHE A 39 9.21 -0.45 5.86
N GLU A 40 8.18 -0.15 6.65
CA GLU A 40 7.81 -0.90 7.84
C GLU A 40 6.38 -1.43 7.69
N ALA A 41 6.08 -2.59 8.26
CA ALA A 41 4.73 -3.15 8.32
C ALA A 41 4.23 -3.19 9.77
N ARG A 42 2.99 -2.73 10.02
CA ARG A 42 2.39 -2.67 11.35
C ARG A 42 0.92 -3.09 11.32
N ILE A 43 0.49 -3.83 12.35
CA ILE A 43 -0.93 -4.06 12.61
C ILE A 43 -1.44 -2.94 13.53
N ILE A 44 -2.38 -2.16 13.00
CA ILE A 44 -2.95 -0.98 13.66
C ILE A 44 -4.44 -0.96 13.34
N SER A 45 -5.27 -1.33 14.31
CA SER A 45 -6.73 -1.31 14.14
C SER A 45 -7.29 0.06 14.52
N ALA A 46 -8.03 0.67 13.59
CA ALA A 46 -8.74 1.92 13.88
C ALA A 46 -9.73 1.77 15.04
N HIS A 47 -10.44 0.64 15.11
CA HIS A 47 -11.48 0.41 16.11
C HIS A 47 -10.95 -0.19 17.42
N ARG A 48 -9.99 -1.14 17.34
CA ARG A 48 -9.51 -1.90 18.50
C ARG A 48 -8.27 -1.30 19.16
N THR A 49 -7.49 -0.50 18.41
CA THR A 49 -6.27 0.18 18.90
C THR A 49 -6.24 1.67 18.48
N PRO A 50 -7.30 2.47 18.74
CA PRO A 50 -7.40 3.85 18.23
C PRO A 50 -6.23 4.73 18.70
N LYS A 51 -5.83 4.63 19.96
CA LYS A 51 -4.67 5.40 20.48
C LYS A 51 -3.37 5.06 19.75
N ARG A 52 -3.15 3.78 19.39
CA ARG A 52 -1.99 3.35 18.58
C ARG A 52 -2.03 3.96 17.18
N MET A 53 -3.21 3.99 16.56
CA MET A 53 -3.42 4.59 15.25
C MET A 53 -3.12 6.09 15.28
N MET A 54 -3.67 6.82 16.25
CA MET A 54 -3.43 8.25 16.41
C MET A 54 -1.94 8.55 16.60
N ALA A 55 -1.27 7.85 17.52
CA ALA A 55 0.16 8.03 17.76
C ALA A 55 1.01 7.72 16.51
N TYR A 56 0.65 6.64 15.78
CA TYR A 56 1.36 6.26 14.55
C TYR A 56 1.23 7.34 13.47
N ALA A 57 0.00 7.75 13.15
CA ALA A 57 -0.28 8.69 12.07
C ALA A 57 0.31 10.07 12.34
N SER A 58 0.15 10.60 13.56
CA SER A 58 0.68 11.91 13.95
C SER A 58 2.21 11.96 13.96
N ALA A 59 2.88 10.86 14.34
CA ALA A 59 4.34 10.79 14.36
C ALA A 59 4.96 10.45 12.98
N ALA A 60 4.18 9.99 12.00
CA ALA A 60 4.68 9.40 10.76
C ALA A 60 5.63 10.33 9.99
N LYS A 61 5.22 11.59 9.78
CA LYS A 61 6.04 12.61 9.10
C LYS A 61 7.37 12.87 9.83
N GLY A 62 7.33 13.06 11.14
CA GLY A 62 8.51 13.31 11.98
C GLY A 62 9.50 12.12 11.99
N ARG A 63 9.00 10.90 11.83
CA ARG A 63 9.79 9.67 11.69
C ARG A 63 10.46 9.52 10.31
N GLY A 64 10.11 10.38 9.35
CA GLY A 64 10.68 10.40 7.99
C GLY A 64 9.89 9.59 6.96
N LEU A 65 8.71 9.07 7.29
CA LEU A 65 7.82 8.46 6.31
C LEU A 65 7.40 9.50 5.26
N LYS A 66 7.20 9.06 4.04
CA LYS A 66 6.79 9.88 2.89
C LYS A 66 5.36 9.58 2.44
N VAL A 67 4.90 8.36 2.67
CA VAL A 67 3.58 7.87 2.29
C VAL A 67 3.15 6.74 3.21
N ILE A 68 1.85 6.60 3.45
CA ILE A 68 1.27 5.50 4.21
C ILE A 68 0.37 4.70 3.26
N VAL A 69 0.57 3.38 3.23
CA VAL A 69 -0.34 2.43 2.57
C VAL A 69 -1.14 1.75 3.66
N ALA A 70 -2.45 1.91 3.65
CA ALA A 70 -3.35 1.42 4.69
C ALA A 70 -4.38 0.43 4.11
N GLY A 71 -4.32 -0.83 4.53
CA GLY A 71 -5.27 -1.88 4.17
C GLY A 71 -6.32 -2.09 5.25
N ALA A 72 -7.58 -2.20 4.83
CA ALA A 72 -8.69 -2.48 5.75
C ALA A 72 -9.84 -3.19 5.04
N GLY A 73 -10.54 -4.07 5.76
CA GLY A 73 -11.71 -4.81 5.30
C GLY A 73 -12.99 -4.50 6.08
N GLY A 74 -14.15 -4.70 5.46
CA GLY A 74 -15.45 -4.40 6.03
C GLY A 74 -15.67 -2.91 6.25
N ALA A 75 -15.94 -2.48 7.49
CA ALA A 75 -15.94 -1.08 7.91
C ALA A 75 -14.50 -0.52 7.87
N ALA A 76 -13.99 -0.28 6.69
CA ALA A 76 -12.58 -0.02 6.40
C ALA A 76 -12.18 1.43 6.72
N HIS A 77 -12.33 1.86 7.97
CA HIS A 77 -12.12 3.24 8.40
C HIS A 77 -10.64 3.62 8.56
N LEU A 78 -9.72 2.64 8.65
CA LEU A 78 -8.30 2.90 8.94
C LEU A 78 -7.65 3.90 7.98
N PRO A 79 -7.83 3.84 6.64
CA PRO A 79 -7.21 4.78 5.72
C PRO A 79 -7.69 6.22 5.96
N GLY A 80 -9.00 6.44 6.03
CA GLY A 80 -9.59 7.77 6.24
C GLY A 80 -9.21 8.37 7.59
N MET A 81 -9.29 7.58 8.67
CA MET A 81 -8.88 8.03 10.02
C MET A 81 -7.38 8.34 10.07
N THR A 82 -6.55 7.58 9.36
CA THR A 82 -5.12 7.87 9.25
C THR A 82 -4.89 9.19 8.51
N ALA A 83 -5.58 9.40 7.37
CA ALA A 83 -5.44 10.60 6.55
C ALA A 83 -5.82 11.88 7.31
N SER A 84 -6.78 11.82 8.23
CA SER A 84 -7.16 12.97 9.07
C SER A 84 -6.11 13.39 10.11
N LEU A 85 -5.10 12.56 10.36
CA LEU A 85 -4.09 12.74 11.40
C LEU A 85 -2.68 13.01 10.87
N THR A 86 -2.49 13.03 9.57
CA THR A 86 -1.18 13.24 8.94
C THR A 86 -1.31 14.02 7.62
N PRO A 87 -0.38 14.93 7.31
CA PRO A 87 -0.33 15.56 5.99
C PRO A 87 0.32 14.68 4.91
N LEU A 88 0.77 13.46 5.26
CA LEU A 88 1.36 12.54 4.28
C LEU A 88 0.28 11.96 3.37
N PRO A 89 0.61 11.67 2.10
CA PRO A 89 -0.29 10.89 1.24
C PRO A 89 -0.66 9.56 1.89
N VAL A 90 -1.96 9.25 1.91
CA VAL A 90 -2.49 7.96 2.36
C VAL A 90 -3.12 7.23 1.19
N LEU A 91 -2.67 6.00 0.95
CA LEU A 91 -3.16 5.10 -0.10
C LEU A 91 -3.98 4.00 0.56
N GLY A 92 -5.27 3.95 0.25
CA GLY A 92 -6.20 2.98 0.80
C GLY A 92 -6.30 1.73 -0.07
N VAL A 93 -6.15 0.57 0.56
CA VAL A 93 -6.33 -0.73 -0.09
C VAL A 93 -7.57 -1.39 0.51
N PRO A 94 -8.67 -1.51 -0.24
CA PRO A 94 -9.82 -2.29 0.18
C PRO A 94 -9.45 -3.77 0.25
N VAL A 95 -9.55 -4.37 1.44
CA VAL A 95 -9.36 -5.81 1.62
C VAL A 95 -10.69 -6.54 1.41
N GLU A 96 -10.67 -7.67 0.76
CA GLU A 96 -11.87 -8.48 0.54
C GLU A 96 -12.51 -8.88 1.87
N SER A 97 -13.83 -8.69 1.96
CA SER A 97 -14.68 -9.16 3.04
C SER A 97 -15.45 -10.41 2.61
N ALA A 98 -15.81 -11.26 3.55
CA ALA A 98 -16.56 -12.48 3.25
C ALA A 98 -17.98 -12.18 2.74
N ALA A 99 -18.66 -11.18 3.32
CA ALA A 99 -20.05 -10.85 3.03
C ALA A 99 -20.24 -10.13 1.69
N LEU A 100 -19.46 -9.09 1.41
CA LEU A 100 -19.67 -8.22 0.25
C LEU A 100 -18.48 -8.18 -0.72
N LYS A 101 -17.57 -9.15 -0.62
CA LYS A 101 -16.42 -9.32 -1.54
C LYS A 101 -15.55 -8.08 -1.67
N GLY A 102 -15.51 -7.26 -0.62
CA GLY A 102 -14.71 -6.03 -0.55
C GLY A 102 -15.41 -4.77 -1.06
N GLN A 103 -16.67 -4.83 -1.52
CA GLN A 103 -17.44 -3.63 -1.89
C GLN A 103 -17.68 -2.73 -0.67
N ASP A 104 -18.00 -3.30 0.47
CA ASP A 104 -18.09 -2.61 1.76
C ASP A 104 -16.78 -1.91 2.13
N SER A 105 -15.65 -2.59 1.95
CA SER A 105 -14.32 -2.02 2.17
C SER A 105 -14.06 -0.85 1.22
N LEU A 106 -14.32 -1.02 -0.08
CA LEU A 106 -14.15 0.02 -1.09
C LEU A 106 -15.00 1.26 -0.78
N LEU A 107 -16.29 1.07 -0.54
CA LEU A 107 -17.22 2.18 -0.26
C LEU A 107 -16.90 2.89 1.05
N SER A 108 -16.37 2.17 2.05
CA SER A 108 -15.92 2.77 3.32
C SER A 108 -14.68 3.65 3.16
N ILE A 109 -13.87 3.46 2.11
CA ILE A 109 -12.62 4.20 1.90
C ILE A 109 -12.78 5.32 0.88
N VAL A 110 -13.52 5.11 -0.21
CA VAL A 110 -13.48 5.99 -1.40
C VAL A 110 -14.20 7.31 -1.21
N GLN A 111 -15.31 7.35 -0.45
CA GLN A 111 -16.16 8.54 -0.30
C GLN A 111 -15.67 9.45 0.83
N MET A 112 -14.43 9.92 0.72
CA MET A 112 -13.86 10.86 1.68
C MET A 112 -14.43 12.28 1.52
N PRO A 113 -14.64 13.02 2.63
CA PRO A 113 -15.05 14.42 2.58
C PRO A 113 -13.97 15.29 1.95
N ALA A 114 -14.39 16.40 1.34
CA ALA A 114 -13.45 17.40 0.84
C ALA A 114 -12.48 17.86 1.93
N GLY A 115 -11.20 17.93 1.61
CA GLY A 115 -10.14 18.34 2.54
C GLY A 115 -9.33 17.18 3.14
N ILE A 116 -9.86 15.97 3.19
CA ILE A 116 -9.13 14.78 3.71
C ILE A 116 -9.07 13.69 2.62
N PRO A 117 -8.12 13.77 1.68
CA PRO A 117 -8.06 12.82 0.58
C PRO A 117 -7.44 11.48 0.99
N VAL A 118 -7.95 10.40 0.41
CA VAL A 118 -7.33 9.06 0.40
C VAL A 118 -7.24 8.59 -1.05
N GLY A 119 -6.05 8.25 -1.51
CA GLY A 119 -5.85 7.63 -2.82
C GLY A 119 -6.31 6.16 -2.79
N THR A 120 -7.58 5.91 -3.11
CA THR A 120 -8.17 4.58 -3.02
C THR A 120 -7.81 3.72 -4.22
N LEU A 121 -7.27 2.52 -3.98
CA LEU A 121 -6.85 1.55 -4.99
C LEU A 121 -7.91 0.45 -5.20
N ALA A 122 -7.61 -0.48 -6.09
CA ALA A 122 -8.46 -1.63 -6.37
C ALA A 122 -8.62 -2.55 -5.14
N ILE A 123 -9.66 -3.38 -5.13
CA ILE A 123 -9.89 -4.38 -4.09
C ILE A 123 -8.83 -5.48 -4.17
N GLY A 124 -8.37 -5.94 -3.02
CA GLY A 124 -7.56 -7.13 -2.87
C GLY A 124 -6.12 -6.99 -3.40
N ARG A 125 -5.59 -8.08 -3.95
CA ARG A 125 -4.19 -8.18 -4.41
C ARG A 125 -3.78 -7.08 -5.38
N ALA A 126 -4.60 -6.80 -6.39
CA ALA A 126 -4.29 -5.78 -7.39
C ALA A 126 -4.14 -4.40 -6.75
N GLY A 127 -5.04 -4.06 -5.81
CA GLY A 127 -4.96 -2.82 -5.03
C GLY A 127 -3.70 -2.73 -4.20
N ALA A 128 -3.30 -3.80 -3.53
CA ALA A 128 -2.07 -3.85 -2.73
C ALA A 128 -0.81 -3.63 -3.57
N VAL A 129 -0.71 -4.30 -4.73
CA VAL A 129 0.40 -4.10 -5.69
C VAL A 129 0.42 -2.67 -6.20
N ASN A 130 -0.72 -2.14 -6.66
CA ASN A 130 -0.82 -0.79 -7.20
C ASN A 130 -0.54 0.29 -6.14
N ALA A 131 -0.95 0.07 -4.88
CA ALA A 131 -0.60 0.96 -3.78
C ALA A 131 0.91 1.03 -3.56
N ALA A 132 1.60 -0.11 -3.63
CA ALA A 132 3.06 -0.15 -3.52
C ALA A 132 3.76 0.54 -4.70
N LEU A 133 3.26 0.37 -5.93
CA LEU A 133 3.79 1.05 -7.12
C LEU A 133 3.58 2.56 -7.04
N LEU A 134 2.40 3.01 -6.60
CA LEU A 134 2.11 4.44 -6.42
C LEU A 134 2.94 5.04 -5.28
N ALA A 135 3.11 4.29 -4.17
CA ALA A 135 4.02 4.68 -3.09
C ALA A 135 5.47 4.81 -3.58
N ALA A 136 5.94 3.85 -4.40
CA ALA A 136 7.26 3.91 -5.01
C ALA A 136 7.40 5.10 -5.98
N SER A 137 6.35 5.44 -6.72
CA SER A 137 6.30 6.63 -7.59
C SER A 137 6.46 7.92 -6.78
N ILE A 138 5.70 8.07 -5.68
CA ILE A 138 5.78 9.23 -4.78
C ILE A 138 7.19 9.37 -4.19
N VAL A 139 7.76 8.27 -3.67
CA VAL A 139 9.11 8.28 -3.09
C VAL A 139 10.17 8.53 -4.18
N GLY A 140 9.96 7.98 -5.37
CA GLY A 140 10.85 8.09 -6.53
C GLY A 140 11.00 9.52 -7.06
N LEU A 141 10.05 10.42 -6.79
CA LEU A 141 10.20 11.84 -7.13
C LEU A 141 11.44 12.49 -6.47
N GLY A 142 11.89 11.94 -5.34
CA GLY A 142 13.10 12.39 -4.63
C GLY A 142 14.22 11.34 -4.56
N ASP A 143 14.05 10.16 -5.19
CA ASP A 143 15.05 9.08 -5.19
C ASP A 143 15.15 8.43 -6.59
N ALA A 144 16.15 8.84 -7.36
CA ALA A 144 16.38 8.37 -8.73
C ALA A 144 16.59 6.84 -8.82
N LYS A 145 17.09 6.18 -7.76
CA LYS A 145 17.28 4.72 -7.77
C LYS A 145 15.94 3.99 -7.68
N ILE A 146 15.03 4.51 -6.86
CA ILE A 146 13.66 3.98 -6.74
C ILE A 146 12.89 4.24 -8.03
N MET A 147 13.00 5.44 -8.61
CA MET A 147 12.36 5.77 -9.88
C MET A 147 12.84 4.83 -10.99
N ALA A 148 14.14 4.64 -11.17
CA ALA A 148 14.68 3.71 -12.16
C ALA A 148 14.24 2.25 -11.93
N ALA A 149 14.06 1.82 -10.67
CA ALA A 149 13.53 0.49 -10.35
C ALA A 149 12.06 0.35 -10.77
N LEU A 150 11.26 1.40 -10.56
CA LEU A 150 9.86 1.46 -10.98
C LEU A 150 9.74 1.44 -12.51
N GLU A 151 10.56 2.21 -13.22
CA GLU A 151 10.58 2.23 -14.70
C GLU A 151 10.93 0.85 -15.27
N ARG A 152 11.95 0.18 -14.73
CA ARG A 152 12.28 -1.20 -15.12
C ARG A 152 11.15 -2.18 -14.83
N TRP A 153 10.46 -2.00 -13.71
CA TRP A 153 9.30 -2.83 -13.37
C TRP A 153 8.20 -2.67 -14.42
N ARG A 154 7.88 -1.42 -14.81
CA ARG A 154 6.88 -1.10 -15.85
C ARG A 154 7.30 -1.62 -17.22
N ALA A 155 8.56 -1.46 -17.60
CA ALA A 155 9.09 -1.97 -18.87
C ALA A 155 8.94 -3.51 -18.98
N ARG A 156 9.19 -4.24 -17.87
CA ARG A 156 8.93 -5.69 -17.85
C ARG A 156 7.46 -6.04 -18.05
N GLN A 157 6.55 -5.27 -17.44
CA GLN A 157 5.10 -5.47 -17.65
C GLN A 157 4.72 -5.26 -19.11
N THR A 158 5.20 -4.19 -19.73
CA THR A 158 4.98 -3.91 -21.16
C THR A 158 5.52 -5.03 -22.06
N GLY A 159 6.75 -5.47 -21.81
CA GLY A 159 7.37 -6.54 -22.60
C GLY A 159 6.74 -7.93 -22.41
N ALA A 160 5.97 -8.13 -21.33
CA ALA A 160 5.27 -9.39 -21.09
C ALA A 160 3.88 -9.46 -21.78
N VAL A 161 3.39 -8.35 -22.35
CA VAL A 161 2.12 -8.35 -23.10
C VAL A 161 2.35 -8.96 -24.48
N ALA A 162 1.64 -10.06 -24.77
CA ALA A 162 1.69 -10.70 -26.07
C ALA A 162 1.06 -9.80 -27.16
N HIS A 163 1.63 -9.81 -28.36
CA HIS A 163 1.10 -9.06 -29.50
C HIS A 163 -0.12 -9.73 -30.16
N ALA A 164 -0.28 -11.03 -29.97
CA ALA A 164 -1.39 -11.80 -30.51
C ALA A 164 -1.93 -12.78 -29.45
N PRO A 165 -3.20 -13.13 -29.48
CA PRO A 165 -3.74 -14.18 -28.64
C PRO A 165 -3.13 -15.53 -29.00
N ALA A 166 -2.90 -16.39 -28.00
CA ALA A 166 -2.55 -17.79 -28.19
C ALA A 166 -3.78 -18.64 -27.89
N ASP A 167 -3.97 -19.74 -28.65
CA ASP A 167 -5.08 -20.69 -28.42
C ASP A 167 -4.95 -21.47 -27.10
N THR A 168 -3.83 -21.32 -26.40
CA THR A 168 -3.67 -21.87 -25.06
C THR A 168 -4.35 -20.94 -24.05
N PRO A 169 -5.29 -21.45 -23.22
CA PRO A 169 -5.94 -20.62 -22.21
C PRO A 169 -4.89 -19.94 -21.33
N ALA A 170 -4.95 -18.62 -21.23
CA ALA A 170 -4.10 -17.89 -20.30
C ALA A 170 -4.32 -18.45 -18.90
N VAL A 171 -3.24 -18.88 -18.24
CA VAL A 171 -3.32 -19.30 -16.83
C VAL A 171 -3.83 -18.08 -16.05
N PRO A 172 -4.98 -18.18 -15.36
CA PRO A 172 -5.50 -17.03 -14.60
C PRO A 172 -4.45 -16.65 -13.56
N HIS A 173 -4.05 -15.41 -13.58
CA HIS A 173 -3.18 -14.84 -12.54
C HIS A 173 -3.93 -14.90 -11.20
N ARG A 174 -3.67 -15.97 -10.42
CA ARG A 174 -4.17 -16.14 -9.05
C ARG A 174 -3.53 -15.13 -8.10
#